data_47f90763954eaaffc629ffb8b48bee84
#
_entry.id   47f90763954eaaffc629ffb8b48bee84
#
_cell.length_a   1.000
_cell.length_b   1.000
_cell.length_c   1.000
_cell.angle_alpha   90.00
_cell.angle_beta   90.00
_cell.angle_gamma   90.00
#
_symmetry.space_group_name_H-M   'P 1'
#
loop_
_entity.id
_entity.type
_entity.pdbx_description
1 polymer ?
#
loop_
_entity_poly.entity_id
_entity_poly.type
_entity_poly.pdbx_seq_one_letter_code
_entity_poly.pdbx_strand_id
1 'polypeptide(L)'
;TKYSVTIKNPQEIDYHLKKSYYLATSAKKGPVWIDIPLDVQNAIIDTKRLKKFIKPKYTNTKIDYKKILNLLNISKKPLIMTGYGIRSSNAVKEFKKLYNLLDAPFISSWNSSDLFETNSNKYIGRTGIFGDRASNYIQNQCDFILILGSRMSIPQIGYNYDLFAPNAKKVIVDISKKELNKISLKKYIKINCDLKFFINKLNNNLKKKKNLNHNNWL
;
A
#
# COMPACT_ATOMS: atom_id res chain seq x y z
N THR A 1 -16.36 -5.63 6.27
CA THR A 1 -16.21 -7.08 5.97
C THR A 1 -15.91 -7.26 4.49
N LYS A 2 -14.91 -8.09 4.15
CA LYS A 2 -14.54 -8.35 2.74
C LYS A 2 -15.49 -9.32 2.04
N TYR A 3 -16.06 -10.20 2.78
CA TYR A 3 -17.01 -11.21 2.32
C TYR A 3 -17.95 -11.58 3.45
N SER A 4 -19.23 -11.68 3.14
CA SER A 4 -20.25 -12.13 4.08
C SER A 4 -21.17 -13.07 3.34
N VAL A 5 -21.50 -14.21 3.96
CA VAL A 5 -22.38 -15.22 3.37
C VAL A 5 -23.06 -16.05 4.46
N THR A 6 -24.35 -16.31 4.26
CA THR A 6 -25.08 -17.39 4.93
C THR A 6 -25.11 -18.59 3.98
N ILE A 7 -24.55 -19.71 4.40
CA ILE A 7 -24.47 -20.94 3.58
C ILE A 7 -25.83 -21.64 3.61
N LYS A 8 -26.50 -21.70 2.47
CA LYS A 8 -27.82 -22.35 2.31
C LYS A 8 -27.74 -23.76 1.72
N ASN A 9 -26.66 -24.05 0.98
CA ASN A 9 -26.44 -25.36 0.38
C ASN A 9 -25.23 -26.05 1.01
N PRO A 10 -25.40 -27.17 1.74
CA PRO A 10 -24.29 -27.87 2.39
C PRO A 10 -23.16 -28.28 1.44
N GLN A 11 -23.46 -28.57 0.17
CA GLN A 11 -22.46 -28.97 -0.83
C GLN A 11 -21.51 -27.79 -1.23
N GLU A 12 -21.80 -26.56 -0.82
CA GLU A 12 -20.97 -25.39 -1.08
C GLU A 12 -20.07 -25.01 0.10
N ILE A 13 -20.07 -25.78 1.22
CA ILE A 13 -19.31 -25.45 2.43
C ILE A 13 -17.81 -25.25 2.13
N ASP A 14 -17.20 -26.18 1.40
CA ASP A 14 -15.77 -26.13 1.05
C ASP A 14 -15.44 -24.88 0.20
N TYR A 15 -16.31 -24.54 -0.76
CA TYR A 15 -16.15 -23.34 -1.57
C TYR A 15 -16.14 -22.06 -0.71
N HIS A 16 -17.13 -21.91 0.18
CA HIS A 16 -17.26 -20.70 0.99
C HIS A 16 -16.14 -20.58 2.03
N LEU A 17 -15.74 -21.67 2.68
CA LEU A 17 -14.63 -21.68 3.62
C LEU A 17 -13.30 -21.29 2.94
N LYS A 18 -12.96 -21.93 1.83
CA LYS A 18 -11.72 -21.64 1.08
C LYS A 18 -11.72 -20.23 0.50
N LYS A 19 -12.86 -19.76 -0.03
CA LYS A 19 -13.02 -18.40 -0.53
C LYS A 19 -12.84 -17.37 0.59
N SER A 20 -13.45 -17.60 1.74
CA SER A 20 -13.36 -16.74 2.91
C SER A 20 -11.92 -16.64 3.42
N TYR A 21 -11.24 -17.77 3.58
CA TYR A 21 -9.83 -17.81 3.97
C TYR A 21 -8.95 -17.04 2.97
N TYR A 22 -9.15 -17.29 1.67
CA TYR A 22 -8.43 -16.57 0.63
C TYR A 22 -8.65 -15.06 0.70
N LEU A 23 -9.90 -14.62 0.83
CA LEU A 23 -10.23 -13.19 0.89
C LEU A 23 -9.73 -12.53 2.18
N ALA A 24 -9.79 -13.23 3.32
CA ALA A 24 -9.28 -12.72 4.59
C ALA A 24 -7.77 -12.48 4.56
N THR A 25 -7.01 -13.35 3.89
CA THR A 25 -5.54 -13.40 3.94
C THR A 25 -4.84 -12.81 2.71
N SER A 26 -5.57 -12.54 1.61
CA SER A 26 -4.99 -12.05 0.36
C SER A 26 -5.20 -10.55 0.13
N ALA A 27 -4.34 -9.96 -0.69
CA ALA A 27 -4.36 -8.54 -1.06
C ALA A 27 -4.45 -7.63 0.19
N LYS A 28 -5.43 -6.72 0.24
CA LYS A 28 -5.72 -5.97 1.48
C LYS A 28 -6.43 -6.92 2.44
N LYS A 29 -5.71 -7.50 3.39
CA LYS A 29 -6.23 -8.41 4.41
C LYS A 29 -7.37 -7.76 5.21
N GLY A 30 -8.34 -8.55 5.64
CA GLY A 30 -9.48 -8.02 6.39
C GLY A 30 -10.48 -9.11 6.77
N PRO A 31 -11.45 -8.79 7.64
CA PRO A 31 -12.40 -9.76 8.18
C PRO A 31 -13.37 -10.27 7.11
N VAL A 32 -13.81 -11.50 7.32
CA VAL A 32 -14.91 -12.15 6.60
C VAL A 32 -15.93 -12.65 7.61
N TRP A 33 -17.17 -12.83 7.17
CA TRP A 33 -18.25 -13.36 7.98
C TRP A 33 -18.88 -14.55 7.28
N ILE A 34 -18.98 -15.69 7.98
CA ILE A 34 -19.65 -16.89 7.49
C ILE A 34 -20.69 -17.29 8.53
N ASP A 35 -21.91 -17.36 8.09
CA ASP A 35 -23.02 -17.90 8.87
C ASP A 35 -23.36 -19.29 8.32
N ILE A 36 -23.40 -20.29 9.21
CA ILE A 36 -23.71 -21.68 8.90
C ILE A 36 -24.93 -22.10 9.74
N PRO A 37 -26.12 -22.08 9.14
CA PRO A 37 -27.34 -22.50 9.82
C PRO A 37 -27.26 -23.93 10.35
N LEU A 38 -28.01 -24.23 11.39
CA LEU A 38 -27.93 -25.52 12.11
C LEU A 38 -28.30 -26.72 11.25
N ASP A 39 -29.26 -26.55 10.38
CA ASP A 39 -29.65 -27.55 9.39
C ASP A 39 -28.52 -27.89 8.42
N VAL A 40 -27.79 -26.89 7.98
CA VAL A 40 -26.60 -27.06 7.13
C VAL A 40 -25.44 -27.73 7.88
N GLN A 41 -25.26 -27.41 9.18
CA GLN A 41 -24.24 -28.06 10.02
C GLN A 41 -24.49 -29.55 10.20
N ASN A 42 -25.76 -29.98 10.29
CA ASN A 42 -26.15 -31.37 10.49
C ASN A 42 -26.32 -32.15 9.17
N ALA A 43 -26.23 -31.50 8.02
CA ALA A 43 -26.44 -32.12 6.73
C ALA A 43 -25.31 -33.10 6.36
N ILE A 44 -25.69 -34.26 5.84
CA ILE A 44 -24.77 -35.25 5.24
C ILE A 44 -24.30 -34.69 3.90
N ILE A 45 -23.00 -34.59 3.70
CA ILE A 45 -22.38 -34.09 2.46
C ILE A 45 -21.66 -35.23 1.70
N ASP A 46 -21.76 -35.19 0.38
CA ASP A 46 -20.90 -36.00 -0.49
C ASP A 46 -19.60 -35.24 -0.79
N THR A 47 -18.50 -35.69 -0.18
CA THR A 47 -17.18 -35.04 -0.32
C THR A 47 -16.65 -35.03 -1.76
N LYS A 48 -17.12 -35.94 -2.61
CA LYS A 48 -16.72 -36.00 -4.03
C LYS A 48 -17.43 -34.95 -4.89
N ARG A 49 -18.60 -34.45 -4.44
CA ARG A 49 -19.42 -33.46 -5.15
C ARG A 49 -19.33 -32.07 -4.61
N LEU A 50 -18.45 -31.81 -3.64
CA LEU A 50 -18.27 -30.49 -3.08
C LEU A 50 -17.85 -29.49 -4.15
N LYS A 51 -18.51 -28.33 -4.16
CA LYS A 51 -18.13 -27.19 -5.00
C LYS A 51 -16.73 -26.72 -4.62
N LYS A 52 -15.83 -26.61 -5.59
CA LYS A 52 -14.43 -26.21 -5.35
C LYS A 52 -14.23 -24.72 -5.58
N PHE A 53 -13.47 -24.08 -4.72
CA PHE A 53 -12.99 -22.72 -4.94
C PHE A 53 -11.69 -22.74 -5.74
N ILE A 54 -11.68 -22.04 -6.88
CA ILE A 54 -10.48 -21.85 -7.70
C ILE A 54 -9.88 -20.49 -7.35
N LYS A 55 -8.67 -20.50 -6.81
CA LYS A 55 -7.95 -19.27 -6.45
C LYS A 55 -7.69 -18.41 -7.70
N PRO A 56 -8.12 -17.13 -7.72
CA PRO A 56 -7.85 -16.25 -8.85
C PRO A 56 -6.34 -16.06 -9.06
N LYS A 57 -5.91 -16.07 -10.32
CA LYS A 57 -4.54 -15.70 -10.68
C LYS A 57 -4.38 -14.18 -10.54
N TYR A 58 -3.39 -13.76 -9.77
CA TYR A 58 -3.04 -12.34 -9.66
C TYR A 58 -2.11 -11.96 -10.81
N THR A 59 -2.51 -10.96 -11.58
CA THR A 59 -1.68 -10.40 -12.67
C THR A 59 -1.17 -9.03 -12.24
N ASN A 60 0.15 -8.86 -12.22
CA ASN A 60 0.75 -7.55 -11.95
C ASN A 60 0.50 -6.59 -13.11
N THR A 61 0.12 -5.36 -12.81
CA THR A 61 0.03 -4.29 -13.80
C THR A 61 1.41 -3.98 -14.36
N LYS A 62 1.50 -3.71 -15.66
CA LYS A 62 2.75 -3.22 -16.28
C LYS A 62 3.07 -1.84 -15.71
N ILE A 63 4.24 -1.71 -15.06
CA ILE A 63 4.66 -0.50 -14.37
C ILE A 63 5.85 0.12 -15.11
N ASP A 64 5.74 1.40 -15.41
CA ASP A 64 6.83 2.17 -16.00
C ASP A 64 7.77 2.71 -14.91
N TYR A 65 8.71 1.87 -14.49
CA TYR A 65 9.73 2.25 -13.51
C TYR A 65 10.68 3.35 -14.01
N LYS A 66 10.92 3.42 -15.33
CA LYS A 66 11.77 4.46 -15.92
C LYS A 66 11.16 5.84 -15.69
N LYS A 67 9.84 5.98 -15.91
CA LYS A 67 9.09 7.22 -15.65
C LYS A 67 9.16 7.62 -14.18
N ILE A 68 8.95 6.67 -13.26
CA ILE A 68 9.01 6.94 -11.81
C ILE A 68 10.41 7.43 -11.40
N LEU A 69 11.46 6.73 -11.83
CA LEU A 69 12.83 7.09 -11.54
C LEU A 69 13.24 8.42 -12.18
N ASN A 70 12.72 8.74 -13.37
CA ASN A 70 12.96 10.02 -13.99
C ASN A 70 12.31 11.15 -13.19
N LEU A 71 11.06 10.99 -12.73
CA LEU A 71 10.38 11.96 -11.88
C LEU A 71 11.12 12.18 -10.55
N LEU A 72 11.61 11.11 -9.94
CA LEU A 72 12.41 11.18 -8.73
C LEU A 72 13.73 11.91 -8.98
N ASN A 73 14.41 11.63 -10.08
CA ASN A 73 15.73 12.18 -10.40
C ASN A 73 15.71 13.67 -10.74
N ILE A 74 14.65 14.16 -11.40
CA ILE A 74 14.50 15.60 -11.72
C ILE A 74 13.91 16.40 -10.57
N SER A 75 13.41 15.75 -9.53
CA SER A 75 12.87 16.40 -8.35
C SER A 75 13.99 17.08 -7.56
N LYS A 76 13.73 18.29 -7.11
CA LYS A 76 14.60 19.03 -6.20
C LYS A 76 14.23 18.78 -4.74
N LYS A 77 12.98 18.44 -4.49
CA LYS A 77 12.40 18.24 -3.15
C LYS A 77 11.61 16.92 -3.09
N PRO A 78 12.28 15.76 -3.32
CA PRO A 78 11.61 14.47 -3.29
C PRO A 78 11.23 14.08 -1.86
N LEU A 79 10.09 13.41 -1.71
CA LEU A 79 9.59 12.91 -0.44
C LEU A 79 9.05 11.49 -0.60
N ILE A 80 9.32 10.62 0.38
CA ILE A 80 8.79 9.27 0.43
C ILE A 80 7.84 9.15 1.62
N MET A 81 6.59 8.79 1.34
CA MET A 81 5.57 8.58 2.35
C MET A 81 5.25 7.10 2.50
N THR A 82 5.34 6.60 3.72
CA THR A 82 5.08 5.19 4.03
C THR A 82 3.74 4.99 4.72
N GLY A 83 3.13 3.84 4.46
CA GLY A 83 1.93 3.39 5.13
C GLY A 83 2.02 1.93 5.59
N TYR A 84 1.01 1.46 6.33
CA TYR A 84 0.93 0.10 6.85
C TYR A 84 1.01 -0.99 5.76
N GLY A 85 0.72 -0.65 4.50
CA GLY A 85 0.84 -1.56 3.37
C GLY A 85 2.20 -2.24 3.23
N ILE A 86 3.28 -1.59 3.69
CA ILE A 86 4.64 -2.17 3.69
C ILE A 86 4.69 -3.40 4.61
N ARG A 87 4.12 -3.32 5.81
CA ARG A 87 4.03 -4.47 6.72
C ARG A 87 3.05 -5.51 6.22
N SER A 88 1.88 -5.07 5.79
CA SER A 88 0.82 -5.97 5.28
C SER A 88 1.27 -6.82 4.09
N SER A 89 2.17 -6.30 3.24
CA SER A 89 2.76 -7.02 2.11
C SER A 89 4.01 -7.82 2.46
N ASN A 90 4.43 -7.86 3.74
CA ASN A 90 5.70 -8.46 4.19
C ASN A 90 6.93 -7.88 3.45
N ALA A 91 6.93 -6.56 3.18
CA ALA A 91 7.96 -5.86 2.40
C ALA A 91 8.97 -5.09 3.25
N VAL A 92 9.06 -5.34 4.55
CA VAL A 92 9.93 -4.59 5.47
C VAL A 92 11.41 -4.71 5.09
N LYS A 93 11.86 -5.90 4.71
CA LYS A 93 13.28 -6.14 4.29
C LYS A 93 13.60 -5.36 2.99
N GLU A 94 12.69 -5.39 2.04
CA GLU A 94 12.81 -4.69 0.77
C GLU A 94 12.76 -3.16 0.97
N PHE A 95 11.92 -2.71 1.90
CA PHE A 95 11.82 -1.30 2.28
C PHE A 95 13.10 -0.80 2.95
N LYS A 96 13.69 -1.53 3.88
CA LYS A 96 15.00 -1.17 4.48
C LYS A 96 16.08 -1.00 3.41
N LYS A 97 16.09 -1.86 2.38
CA LYS A 97 17.00 -1.69 1.23
C LYS A 97 16.70 -0.40 0.44
N LEU A 98 15.42 -0.12 0.19
CA LEU A 98 15.00 1.12 -0.48
C LEU A 98 15.42 2.35 0.31
N TYR A 99 15.21 2.34 1.63
CA TYR A 99 15.59 3.40 2.54
C TYR A 99 17.09 3.74 2.46
N ASN A 100 17.95 2.70 2.39
CA ASN A 100 19.39 2.89 2.26
C ASN A 100 19.82 3.35 0.86
N LEU A 101 19.08 2.98 -0.19
CA LEU A 101 19.38 3.36 -1.57
C LEU A 101 18.94 4.77 -1.95
N LEU A 102 17.94 5.32 -1.26
CA LEU A 102 17.42 6.65 -1.53
C LEU A 102 18.00 7.66 -0.55
N ASP A 103 18.56 8.73 -1.09
CA ASP A 103 18.96 9.90 -0.33
C ASP A 103 17.87 10.95 -0.42
N ALA A 104 16.77 10.72 0.32
CA ALA A 104 15.58 11.56 0.36
C ALA A 104 14.92 11.45 1.73
N PRO A 105 14.19 12.47 2.19
CA PRO A 105 13.44 12.41 3.43
C PRO A 105 12.26 11.43 3.34
N PHE A 106 11.96 10.84 4.50
CA PHE A 106 10.84 9.90 4.68
C PHE A 106 9.88 10.44 5.74
N ILE A 107 8.60 10.32 5.45
CA ILE A 107 7.50 10.54 6.41
C ILE A 107 6.64 9.28 6.51
N SER A 108 5.93 9.12 7.60
CA SER A 108 5.08 7.96 7.82
C SER A 108 3.64 8.32 8.13
N SER A 109 2.74 7.38 7.83
CA SER A 109 1.46 7.30 8.53
C SER A 109 1.68 6.79 9.96
N TRP A 110 0.70 6.96 10.84
CA TRP A 110 0.79 6.50 12.23
C TRP A 110 1.17 5.00 12.34
N ASN A 111 0.52 4.16 11.54
CA ASN A 111 0.69 2.71 11.58
C ASN A 111 1.93 2.22 10.82
N SER A 112 2.89 3.10 10.52
CA SER A 112 4.14 2.75 9.85
C SER A 112 5.36 3.49 10.40
N SER A 113 5.22 4.22 11.51
CA SER A 113 6.34 4.90 12.18
C SER A 113 7.41 3.92 12.70
N ASP A 114 7.01 2.74 13.08
CA ASP A 114 7.85 1.64 13.55
C ASP A 114 8.74 0.99 12.45
N LEU A 115 8.64 1.46 11.21
CA LEU A 115 9.57 1.10 10.12
C LEU A 115 10.93 1.80 10.25
N PHE A 116 10.99 2.86 11.06
CA PHE A 116 12.14 3.75 11.20
C PHE A 116 12.73 3.68 12.60
N GLU A 117 14.03 3.87 12.67
CA GLU A 117 14.73 4.08 13.93
C GLU A 117 14.57 5.53 14.39
N THR A 118 14.44 5.74 15.71
CA THR A 118 14.17 7.08 16.31
C THR A 118 15.23 8.11 15.92
N ASN A 119 16.49 7.70 15.82
CA ASN A 119 17.61 8.59 15.51
C ASN A 119 17.96 8.62 14.02
N SER A 120 17.05 8.22 13.15
CA SER A 120 17.29 8.23 11.72
C SER A 120 17.27 9.64 11.15
N ASN A 121 18.35 10.07 10.51
CA ASN A 121 18.50 11.38 9.88
C ASN A 121 17.60 11.62 8.66
N LYS A 122 17.06 10.57 8.06
CA LYS A 122 16.14 10.66 6.90
C LYS A 122 14.66 10.58 7.29
N TYR A 123 14.35 10.17 8.51
CA TYR A 123 12.98 10.08 8.97
C TYR A 123 12.57 11.37 9.70
N ILE A 124 11.62 12.08 9.14
CA ILE A 124 11.22 13.41 9.64
C ILE A 124 10.07 13.31 10.64
N GLY A 125 9.24 12.25 10.53
CA GLY A 125 8.14 12.05 11.46
C GLY A 125 6.85 11.58 10.79
N ARG A 126 5.76 11.67 11.54
CA ARG A 126 4.41 11.29 11.11
C ARG A 126 3.69 12.47 10.49
N THR A 127 2.90 12.21 9.46
CA THR A 127 2.08 13.23 8.79
C THR A 127 0.62 13.15 9.19
N GLY A 128 -0.09 14.27 9.07
CA GLY A 128 -1.53 14.38 9.32
C GLY A 128 -1.88 15.32 10.47
N ILE A 129 -3.17 15.32 10.86
CA ILE A 129 -3.74 16.25 11.87
C ILE A 129 -3.00 16.14 13.23
N PHE A 130 -2.66 14.91 13.64
CA PHE A 130 -1.89 14.64 14.86
C PHE A 130 -0.44 14.25 14.53
N GLY A 131 0.06 14.71 13.39
CA GLY A 131 1.43 14.47 12.94
C GLY A 131 2.40 15.51 13.45
N ASP A 132 3.67 15.30 13.13
CA ASP A 132 4.77 16.19 13.51
C ASP A 132 4.78 17.43 12.59
N ARG A 133 5.06 18.59 13.17
CA ARG A 133 5.06 19.88 12.44
C ARG A 133 6.03 19.85 11.25
N ALA A 134 7.23 19.31 11.45
CA ALA A 134 8.25 19.22 10.41
C ALA A 134 7.79 18.35 9.23
N SER A 135 7.19 17.19 9.51
CA SER A 135 6.72 16.27 8.45
C SER A 135 5.56 16.87 7.63
N ASN A 136 4.64 17.59 8.27
CA ASN A 136 3.57 18.31 7.56
C ASN A 136 4.13 19.47 6.72
N TYR A 137 5.15 20.16 7.23
CA TYR A 137 5.80 21.25 6.50
C TYR A 137 6.48 20.73 5.22
N ILE A 138 7.36 19.74 5.31
CA ILE A 138 8.06 19.21 4.13
C ILE A 138 7.09 18.54 3.12
N GLN A 139 5.99 17.94 3.60
CA GLN A 139 4.94 17.40 2.74
C GLN A 139 4.34 18.48 1.85
N ASN A 140 4.13 19.69 2.36
CA ASN A 140 3.58 20.79 1.59
C ASN A 140 4.62 21.43 0.64
N GLN A 141 5.91 21.32 0.96
CA GLN A 141 7.01 21.91 0.18
C GLN A 141 7.55 21.00 -0.91
N CYS A 142 7.26 19.69 -0.89
CA CYS A 142 7.80 18.74 -1.85
C CYS A 142 7.28 18.98 -3.27
N ASP A 143 8.11 18.66 -4.27
CA ASP A 143 7.78 18.71 -5.71
C ASP A 143 7.54 17.30 -6.32
N PHE A 144 7.91 16.27 -5.58
CA PHE A 144 7.63 14.88 -5.88
C PHE A 144 7.34 14.11 -4.59
N ILE A 145 6.31 13.25 -4.60
CA ILE A 145 6.01 12.37 -3.48
C ILE A 145 5.69 10.94 -3.96
N LEU A 146 6.45 9.98 -3.43
CA LEU A 146 6.18 8.55 -3.63
C LEU A 146 5.48 7.99 -2.40
N ILE A 147 4.24 7.55 -2.56
CA ILE A 147 3.37 7.07 -1.50
C ILE A 147 3.27 5.54 -1.56
N LEU A 148 3.77 4.86 -0.54
CA LEU A 148 3.91 3.41 -0.47
C LEU A 148 2.93 2.80 0.53
N GLY A 149 1.78 2.30 0.04
CA GLY A 149 0.80 1.57 0.85
C GLY A 149 0.15 2.37 1.96
N SER A 150 -0.04 3.66 1.74
CA SER A 150 -0.82 4.51 2.63
C SER A 150 -2.25 4.64 2.11
N ARG A 151 -3.21 4.43 3.02
CA ARG A 151 -4.63 4.57 2.71
C ARG A 151 -5.04 6.00 2.34
N MET A 152 -4.23 6.99 2.63
CA MET A 152 -4.54 8.40 2.40
C MET A 152 -5.89 8.80 3.03
N SER A 153 -6.03 8.53 4.33
CA SER A 153 -7.25 8.84 5.08
C SER A 153 -7.36 10.35 5.36
N ILE A 154 -8.57 10.84 5.58
CA ILE A 154 -8.84 12.25 5.89
C ILE A 154 -7.94 12.80 7.01
N PRO A 155 -7.73 12.10 8.16
CA PRO A 155 -6.81 12.58 9.19
C PRO A 155 -5.36 12.75 8.71
N GLN A 156 -4.98 12.14 7.61
CA GLN A 156 -3.62 12.18 7.06
C GLN A 156 -3.44 13.24 5.97
N ILE A 157 -4.45 13.46 5.13
CA ILE A 157 -4.36 14.34 3.96
C ILE A 157 -5.32 15.54 4.01
N GLY A 158 -6.18 15.62 5.02
CA GLY A 158 -7.21 16.65 5.17
C GLY A 158 -8.45 16.41 4.30
N TYR A 159 -9.45 17.26 4.48
CA TYR A 159 -10.70 17.24 3.69
C TYR A 159 -10.51 17.84 2.30
N ASN A 160 -9.67 18.87 2.19
CA ASN A 160 -9.35 19.48 0.91
C ASN A 160 -8.11 18.80 0.32
N TYR A 161 -8.34 17.87 -0.59
CA TYR A 161 -7.28 17.07 -1.23
C TYR A 161 -6.32 17.92 -2.09
N ASP A 162 -6.74 19.09 -2.55
CA ASP A 162 -5.88 19.97 -3.33
C ASP A 162 -4.74 20.58 -2.49
N LEU A 163 -4.91 20.65 -1.17
CA LEU A 163 -3.89 21.13 -0.24
C LEU A 163 -2.85 20.07 0.14
N PHE A 164 -3.08 18.81 -0.20
CA PHE A 164 -2.12 17.74 0.05
C PHE A 164 -1.00 17.77 -0.99
N ALA A 165 0.21 18.15 -0.55
CA ALA A 165 1.39 18.27 -1.41
C ALA A 165 1.06 18.97 -2.74
N PRO A 166 0.61 20.25 -2.73
CA PRO A 166 -0.08 20.90 -3.86
C PRO A 166 0.79 21.00 -5.10
N ASN A 167 2.10 21.16 -4.91
CA ASN A 167 3.05 21.31 -6.01
C ASN A 167 3.65 19.98 -6.49
N ALA A 168 3.45 18.91 -5.73
CA ALA A 168 4.09 17.64 -6.00
C ALA A 168 3.46 16.84 -7.17
N LYS A 169 4.33 16.21 -7.97
CA LYS A 169 3.94 15.05 -8.77
C LYS A 169 3.84 13.84 -7.85
N LYS A 170 2.66 13.24 -7.78
CA LYS A 170 2.34 12.19 -6.82
C LYS A 170 2.35 10.82 -7.49
N VAL A 171 3.05 9.86 -6.90
CA VAL A 171 3.01 8.44 -7.30
C VAL A 171 2.46 7.64 -6.12
N ILE A 172 1.31 6.99 -6.31
CA ILE A 172 0.63 6.24 -5.25
C ILE A 172 0.62 4.76 -5.62
N VAL A 173 1.17 3.94 -4.74
CA VAL A 173 1.21 2.48 -4.90
C VAL A 173 0.35 1.83 -3.83
N ASP A 174 -0.70 1.14 -4.25
CA ASP A 174 -1.58 0.38 -3.35
C ASP A 174 -2.11 -0.88 -4.06
N ILE A 175 -2.32 -1.93 -3.27
CA ILE A 175 -2.91 -3.19 -3.75
C ILE A 175 -4.41 -3.06 -4.04
N SER A 176 -5.08 -2.07 -3.46
CA SER A 176 -6.52 -1.86 -3.56
C SER A 176 -6.87 -0.81 -4.61
N LYS A 177 -7.47 -1.23 -5.72
CA LYS A 177 -8.04 -0.32 -6.73
C LYS A 177 -9.08 0.63 -6.12
N LYS A 178 -9.85 0.18 -5.13
CA LYS A 178 -10.86 1.01 -4.45
C LYS A 178 -10.21 2.18 -3.71
N GLU A 179 -9.10 1.95 -3.00
CA GLU A 179 -8.37 3.02 -2.31
C GLU A 179 -7.75 4.00 -3.33
N LEU A 180 -7.16 3.50 -4.41
CA LEU A 180 -6.60 4.34 -5.47
C LEU A 180 -7.66 5.21 -6.18
N ASN A 181 -8.89 4.73 -6.31
CA ASN A 181 -9.96 5.43 -7.02
C ASN A 181 -10.81 6.35 -6.12
N LYS A 182 -10.69 6.21 -4.81
CA LYS A 182 -11.45 6.98 -3.82
C LYS A 182 -11.02 8.45 -3.77
N ILE A 183 -9.77 8.74 -4.11
CA ILE A 183 -9.16 10.05 -3.91
C ILE A 183 -9.03 10.77 -5.26
N SER A 184 -9.56 12.00 -5.32
CA SER A 184 -9.47 12.89 -6.49
C SER A 184 -8.28 13.84 -6.33
N LEU A 185 -7.06 13.32 -6.32
CA LEU A 185 -5.84 14.15 -6.31
C LEU A 185 -5.50 14.62 -7.72
N LYS A 186 -4.98 15.86 -7.83
CA LYS A 186 -4.40 16.36 -9.09
C LYS A 186 -2.97 15.84 -9.28
N LYS A 187 -2.51 15.72 -10.52
CA LYS A 187 -1.12 15.40 -10.90
C LYS A 187 -0.59 14.09 -10.27
N TYR A 188 -1.35 12.99 -10.30
CA TYR A 188 -0.91 11.74 -9.71
C TYR A 188 -0.95 10.53 -10.63
N ILE A 189 -0.06 9.57 -10.35
CA ILE A 189 0.06 8.29 -11.04
C ILE A 189 -0.40 7.21 -10.07
N LYS A 190 -1.46 6.48 -10.44
CA LYS A 190 -1.99 5.34 -9.69
C LYS A 190 -1.27 4.07 -10.11
N ILE A 191 -0.75 3.32 -9.16
CA ILE A 191 -0.11 2.02 -9.40
C ILE A 191 -0.80 0.97 -8.54
N ASN A 192 -1.61 0.12 -9.19
CA ASN A 192 -2.25 -0.99 -8.51
C ASN A 192 -1.32 -2.20 -8.54
N CYS A 193 -0.58 -2.41 -7.45
CA CYS A 193 0.44 -3.42 -7.37
C CYS A 193 0.68 -3.88 -5.92
N ASP A 194 1.16 -5.12 -5.76
CA ASP A 194 1.74 -5.58 -4.50
C ASP A 194 3.01 -4.81 -4.18
N LEU A 195 3.12 -4.30 -2.94
CA LEU A 195 4.24 -3.45 -2.54
C LEU A 195 5.57 -4.18 -2.48
N LYS A 196 5.59 -5.44 -2.08
CA LYS A 196 6.84 -6.22 -2.07
C LYS A 196 7.40 -6.37 -3.47
N PHE A 197 6.52 -6.68 -4.43
CA PHE A 197 6.90 -6.74 -5.84
C PHE A 197 7.37 -5.39 -6.37
N PHE A 198 6.62 -4.32 -6.07
CA PHE A 198 6.95 -2.96 -6.52
C PHE A 198 8.32 -2.51 -6.00
N ILE A 199 8.55 -2.62 -4.68
CA ILE A 199 9.78 -2.17 -4.02
C ILE A 199 10.98 -2.99 -4.49
N ASN A 200 10.85 -4.31 -4.66
CA ASN A 200 11.92 -5.15 -5.19
C ASN A 200 12.36 -4.71 -6.60
N LYS A 201 11.40 -4.47 -7.47
CA LYS A 201 11.70 -4.00 -8.83
C LYS A 201 12.29 -2.59 -8.82
N LEU A 202 11.79 -1.70 -7.97
CA LEU A 202 12.34 -0.35 -7.80
C LEU A 202 13.80 -0.41 -7.33
N ASN A 203 14.11 -1.20 -6.29
CA ASN A 203 15.47 -1.40 -5.78
C ASN A 203 16.43 -1.89 -6.87
N ASN A 204 15.99 -2.85 -7.69
CA ASN A 204 16.81 -3.37 -8.78
C ASN A 204 17.10 -2.33 -9.88
N ASN A 205 16.16 -1.41 -10.12
CA ASN A 205 16.35 -0.33 -11.06
C ASN A 205 17.23 0.80 -10.49
N LEU A 206 17.12 1.09 -9.18
CA LEU A 206 17.96 2.07 -8.49
C LEU A 206 19.44 1.67 -8.48
N LYS A 207 19.76 0.40 -8.21
CA LYS A 207 21.13 -0.12 -8.23
C LYS A 207 21.85 0.05 -9.57
N LYS A 208 21.11 0.13 -10.68
CA LYS A 208 21.64 0.33 -12.02
C LYS A 208 21.93 1.80 -12.34
N LYS A 209 21.42 2.74 -11.54
CA LYS A 209 21.65 4.17 -11.69
C LYS A 209 22.61 4.62 -10.57
N LYS A 210 23.83 5.00 -10.94
CA LYS A 210 24.74 5.72 -10.03
C LYS A 210 24.24 7.17 -9.93
N ASN A 211 24.21 7.73 -8.68
CA ASN A 211 23.93 9.11 -8.32
C ASN A 211 22.46 9.59 -8.41
N LEU A 212 21.69 9.27 -7.38
CA LEU A 212 20.55 10.08 -6.95
C LEU A 212 21.05 10.88 -5.74
N ASN A 213 21.54 12.10 -5.96
CA ASN A 213 22.02 12.95 -4.89
C ASN A 213 20.97 14.06 -4.63
N HIS A 214 20.29 13.99 -3.49
CA HIS A 214 19.28 14.95 -3.04
C HIS A 214 19.69 15.62 -1.71
N ASN A 215 21.00 15.68 -1.42
CA ASN A 215 21.57 16.09 -0.13
C ASN A 215 21.18 17.51 0.34
N ASN A 216 20.60 18.34 -0.51
CA ASN A 216 20.27 19.73 -0.19
C ASN A 216 18.82 19.97 0.22
N TRP A 217 18.06 18.90 0.50
CA TRP A 217 16.65 18.99 0.85
C TRP A 217 16.35 18.74 2.33
N LEU A 218 17.28 18.15 3.07
CA LEU A 218 17.20 17.90 4.54
C LEU A 218 17.78 19.06 5.32
#